data_c48cfa87bb1178378a1b3c21d05fb5eb
#
_entry.id   c48cfa87bb1178378a1b3c21d05fb5eb
#
_cell.length_a   1.000
_cell.length_b   1.000
_cell.length_c   1.000
_cell.angle_alpha   90.00
_cell.angle_beta   90.00
_cell.angle_gamma   90.00
#
_symmetry.space_group_name_H-M   'P 1'
#
loop_
_entity.id
_entity.type
_entity.pdbx_description
1 polymer ?
#
loop_
_entity_poly.entity_id
_entity_poly.type
_entity_poly.pdbx_seq_one_letter_code
_entity_poly.pdbx_strand_id
1 'polypeptide(L)'
;MRPCREIELEGHIIDSGIMTMVFDRIMDMGGEFEILTFNVGKLKTDTSYARLRVTAPTEQQLDAILSELHRLGARTPEVSDVILVPAEGDRILPKGFYSTTNHPTYVKYRGEWLPVENIEMDCHIVIDEKENRAICTPISKIRAGDLVVVSETGVRVIYPERPRKSSTFEFMHGTVSSERPSKAIIAKIAREILKLKKEGGKIALVGGPAIVHTGAADALATMIRDGYIDVLFAGNALATHDIESNLYGTSLGMDIRTGTLVTGGHKHHIRAISEIMRAGSIKNAVDRGIITGGIMYECVKNEVPFVLAGSIRDDGPLPDVITDVVEAQDAMRRHIHGLSMVVMVGTLLHSIAVGNCLPSYVKTVCVDINPASVTKLMDRGTTQAIGVVSDAGTFLPLLCEQLE
;
A
#
# COMPACT_ATOMS: atom_id res chain seq x y z
N MET A 1 21.12 4.55 39.63
CA MET A 1 20.37 5.56 38.85
C MET A 1 19.41 4.82 37.95
N ARG A 2 18.21 5.34 37.74
CA ARG A 2 17.31 4.78 36.74
C ARG A 2 17.90 5.07 35.35
N PRO A 3 17.84 4.13 34.39
CA PRO A 3 18.29 4.36 33.04
C PRO A 3 17.50 5.47 32.37
N CYS A 4 18.19 6.34 31.64
CA CYS A 4 17.57 7.45 30.88
C CYS A 4 18.29 7.70 29.57
N ARG A 5 17.54 8.24 28.59
CA ARG A 5 18.05 8.68 27.28
C ARG A 5 17.37 9.98 26.88
N GLU A 6 18.07 10.76 26.11
CA GLU A 6 17.51 11.97 25.51
C GLU A 6 17.00 11.66 24.11
N ILE A 7 15.88 12.26 23.77
CA ILE A 7 15.28 12.21 22.43
C ILE A 7 14.96 13.60 21.94
N GLU A 8 14.95 13.75 20.64
CA GLU A 8 14.57 14.98 19.94
C GLU A 8 13.42 14.69 18.96
N LEU A 9 12.54 15.68 18.84
CA LEU A 9 11.46 15.70 17.85
C LEU A 9 11.48 17.05 17.15
N GLU A 10 11.38 17.04 15.83
CA GLU A 10 11.35 18.25 14.99
C GLU A 10 10.32 18.09 13.88
N GLY A 11 9.61 19.19 13.56
CA GLY A 11 8.55 19.19 12.54
C GLY A 11 7.26 19.82 13.06
N HIS A 12 6.14 19.53 12.42
CA HIS A 12 4.80 19.97 12.88
C HIS A 12 4.25 19.08 14.01
N ILE A 13 5.09 18.81 15.03
CA ILE A 13 4.82 17.85 16.12
C ILE A 13 3.61 18.21 16.98
N ILE A 14 3.19 19.47 17.00
CA ILE A 14 1.99 19.92 17.74
C ILE A 14 0.74 19.61 16.93
N ASP A 15 0.69 20.07 15.68
CA ASP A 15 -0.51 19.98 14.84
C ASP A 15 -0.83 18.55 14.39
N SER A 16 0.20 17.71 14.27
CA SER A 16 0.04 16.28 13.97
C SER A 16 -0.43 15.46 15.18
N GLY A 17 -0.42 16.05 16.40
CA GLY A 17 -0.70 15.33 17.63
C GLY A 17 0.44 14.39 18.08
N ILE A 18 1.58 14.39 17.38
CA ILE A 18 2.73 13.52 17.70
C ILE A 18 3.21 13.73 19.14
N MET A 19 3.28 14.98 19.62
CA MET A 19 3.69 15.24 21.00
C MET A 19 2.78 14.58 22.03
N THR A 20 1.46 14.63 21.84
CA THR A 20 0.50 13.95 22.72
C THR A 20 0.71 12.44 22.69
N MET A 21 0.85 11.86 21.49
CA MET A 21 1.11 10.42 21.34
C MET A 21 2.43 10.00 22.00
N VAL A 22 3.48 10.82 21.91
CA VAL A 22 4.77 10.55 22.56
C VAL A 22 4.61 10.53 24.09
N PHE A 23 3.94 11.52 24.65
CA PHE A 23 3.70 11.58 26.12
C PHE A 23 2.87 10.39 26.57
N ASP A 24 1.75 10.11 25.91
CA ASP A 24 0.87 8.99 26.24
C ASP A 24 1.64 7.67 26.18
N ARG A 25 2.43 7.46 25.12
CA ARG A 25 3.18 6.21 24.95
C ARG A 25 4.25 6.02 26.05
N ILE A 26 4.97 7.08 26.44
CA ILE A 26 5.94 7.00 27.54
C ILE A 26 5.24 6.58 28.84
N MET A 27 4.12 7.23 29.16
CA MET A 27 3.36 6.98 30.39
C MET A 27 2.70 5.60 30.39
N ASP A 28 2.08 5.21 29.27
CA ASP A 28 1.43 3.90 29.14
C ASP A 28 2.39 2.72 29.31
N MET A 29 3.66 2.93 28.90
CA MET A 29 4.71 1.92 29.07
C MET A 29 5.45 2.03 30.41
N GLY A 30 4.94 2.86 31.35
CA GLY A 30 5.51 3.00 32.70
C GLY A 30 6.84 3.78 32.76
N GLY A 31 7.12 4.60 31.75
CA GLY A 31 8.23 5.54 31.72
C GLY A 31 7.84 6.89 32.28
N GLU A 32 8.86 7.70 32.56
CA GLU A 32 8.75 9.11 32.97
C GLU A 32 9.50 9.98 31.95
N PHE A 33 9.10 11.24 31.80
CA PHE A 33 9.80 12.16 30.92
C PHE A 33 10.00 13.54 31.56
N GLU A 34 11.05 14.22 31.15
CA GLU A 34 11.36 15.60 31.48
C GLU A 34 11.53 16.38 30.17
N ILE A 35 10.88 17.53 30.05
CA ILE A 35 11.03 18.41 28.89
C ILE A 35 12.29 19.28 29.12
N LEU A 36 13.32 19.06 28.31
CA LEU A 36 14.58 19.83 28.37
C LEU A 36 14.48 21.10 27.52
N THR A 37 13.87 21.01 26.35
CA THR A 37 13.67 22.14 25.44
C THR A 37 12.37 21.95 24.69
N PHE A 38 11.61 23.04 24.53
CA PHE A 38 10.38 23.02 23.76
C PHE A 38 10.18 24.36 23.04
N ASN A 39 10.44 24.38 21.74
CA ASN A 39 10.29 25.54 20.89
C ASN A 39 9.10 25.32 19.95
N VAL A 40 8.08 26.14 20.08
CA VAL A 40 6.85 26.04 19.25
C VAL A 40 6.93 27.07 18.13
N GLY A 41 6.72 26.62 16.89
CA GLY A 41 6.62 27.48 15.71
C GLY A 41 5.46 28.48 15.85
N LYS A 42 5.71 29.75 15.52
CA LYS A 42 4.74 30.85 15.66
C LYS A 42 3.79 30.96 14.47
N LEU A 43 4.24 30.56 13.28
CA LEU A 43 3.46 30.59 12.04
C LEU A 43 3.08 29.16 11.65
N LYS A 44 2.04 29.05 10.81
CA LYS A 44 1.59 27.74 10.29
C LYS A 44 2.64 26.99 9.46
N THR A 45 3.66 27.69 9.01
CA THR A 45 4.78 27.14 8.22
C THR A 45 5.99 26.81 9.07
N ASP A 46 6.00 27.21 10.35
CA ASP A 46 7.16 27.02 11.21
C ASP A 46 7.13 25.61 11.80
N THR A 47 8.29 24.98 11.85
CA THR A 47 8.48 23.74 12.60
C THR A 47 8.59 24.00 14.10
N SER A 48 8.19 23.03 14.90
CA SER A 48 8.41 23.00 16.35
C SER A 48 9.51 22.00 16.67
N TYR A 49 10.22 22.22 17.75
CA TYR A 49 11.29 21.36 18.23
C TYR A 49 11.09 21.03 19.70
N ALA A 50 11.23 19.77 20.06
CA ALA A 50 11.21 19.29 21.43
C ALA A 50 12.41 18.39 21.72
N ARG A 51 13.03 18.57 22.89
CA ARG A 51 14.04 17.66 23.44
C ARG A 51 13.56 17.17 24.79
N LEU A 52 13.47 15.86 24.95
CA LEU A 52 12.96 15.21 26.13
C LEU A 52 14.02 14.28 26.71
N ARG A 53 14.06 14.14 28.04
CA ARG A 53 14.77 13.06 28.72
C ARG A 53 13.74 12.03 29.15
N VAL A 54 13.86 10.81 28.63
CA VAL A 54 12.99 9.67 28.96
C VAL A 54 13.71 8.81 29.98
N THR A 55 13.01 8.43 31.03
CA THR A 55 13.52 7.58 32.12
C THR A 55 12.62 6.37 32.31
N ALA A 56 13.21 5.20 32.55
CA ALA A 56 12.44 3.99 32.80
C ALA A 56 13.03 3.20 33.99
N PRO A 57 12.26 2.27 34.61
CA PRO A 57 12.75 1.43 35.70
C PRO A 57 13.93 0.52 35.34
N THR A 58 13.98 0.02 34.11
CA THR A 58 15.00 -0.90 33.59
C THR A 58 15.50 -0.48 32.20
N GLU A 59 16.72 -0.87 31.82
CA GLU A 59 17.24 -0.64 30.45
C GLU A 59 16.34 -1.29 29.40
N GLN A 60 15.91 -2.53 29.62
CA GLN A 60 15.05 -3.23 28.68
C GLN A 60 13.72 -2.49 28.42
N GLN A 61 13.14 -1.90 29.47
CA GLN A 61 11.92 -1.11 29.35
C GLN A 61 12.19 0.22 28.65
N LEU A 62 13.33 0.86 28.94
CA LEU A 62 13.76 2.08 28.27
C LEU A 62 13.93 1.82 26.76
N ASP A 63 14.61 0.77 26.37
CA ASP A 63 14.81 0.40 24.96
C ASP A 63 13.48 0.13 24.26
N ALA A 64 12.52 -0.54 24.93
CA ALA A 64 11.19 -0.77 24.39
C ALA A 64 10.40 0.55 24.17
N ILE A 65 10.49 1.49 25.13
CA ILE A 65 9.89 2.81 25.02
C ILE A 65 10.54 3.57 23.85
N LEU A 66 11.87 3.61 23.77
CA LEU A 66 12.59 4.31 22.71
C LEU A 66 12.23 3.77 21.32
N SER A 67 12.10 2.45 21.18
CA SER A 67 11.67 1.81 19.92
C SER A 67 10.30 2.32 19.45
N GLU A 68 9.34 2.42 20.37
CA GLU A 68 8.03 2.99 20.06
C GLU A 68 8.09 4.49 19.74
N LEU A 69 8.92 5.26 20.46
CA LEU A 69 9.08 6.69 20.20
C LEU A 69 9.77 6.97 18.85
N HIS A 70 10.71 6.12 18.44
CA HIS A 70 11.33 6.20 17.11
C HIS A 70 10.30 5.99 16.01
N ARG A 71 9.33 5.08 16.20
CA ARG A 71 8.20 4.91 15.27
C ARG A 71 7.30 6.14 15.17
N LEU A 72 7.30 7.00 16.18
CA LEU A 72 6.60 8.27 16.21
C LEU A 72 7.47 9.46 15.71
N GLY A 73 8.71 9.20 15.27
CA GLY A 73 9.60 10.23 14.72
C GLY A 73 10.60 10.84 15.71
N ALA A 74 10.67 10.34 16.94
CA ALA A 74 11.69 10.75 17.87
C ALA A 74 13.09 10.31 17.39
N ARG A 75 14.12 11.10 17.73
CA ARG A 75 15.53 10.81 17.39
C ARG A 75 16.37 10.87 18.66
N THR A 76 17.45 10.10 18.73
CA THR A 76 18.47 10.30 19.76
C THR A 76 19.46 11.38 19.32
N PRO A 77 19.87 12.33 20.19
CA PRO A 77 20.78 13.42 19.83
C PRO A 77 22.16 12.94 19.36
N GLU A 78 22.66 11.87 19.98
CA GLU A 78 23.93 11.25 19.57
C GLU A 78 23.65 10.14 18.54
N VAL A 79 23.90 10.44 17.29
CA VAL A 79 23.68 9.50 16.19
C VAL A 79 25.00 8.84 15.82
N SER A 80 25.22 7.62 16.32
CA SER A 80 26.27 6.72 15.82
C SER A 80 25.83 6.03 14.53
N ASP A 81 26.74 5.40 13.85
CA ASP A 81 26.43 4.53 12.71
C ASP A 81 25.54 3.36 13.15
N VAL A 82 24.77 2.82 12.19
CA VAL A 82 23.95 1.63 12.42
C VAL A 82 24.78 0.43 12.84
N ILE A 83 24.23 -0.40 13.70
CA ILE A 83 24.82 -1.67 14.06
C ILE A 83 24.39 -2.70 13.03
N LEU A 84 25.36 -3.40 12.44
CA LEU A 84 25.13 -4.42 11.43
C LEU A 84 25.46 -5.80 11.98
N VAL A 85 24.56 -6.75 11.76
CA VAL A 85 24.78 -8.15 12.12
C VAL A 85 24.44 -9.02 10.89
N PRO A 86 25.33 -9.95 10.50
CA PRO A 86 25.05 -10.82 9.38
C PRO A 86 23.88 -11.76 9.68
N ALA A 87 23.03 -11.99 8.70
CA ALA A 87 21.97 -12.98 8.77
C ALA A 87 22.56 -14.39 8.93
N GLU A 88 22.04 -15.17 9.88
CA GLU A 88 22.56 -16.51 10.22
C GLU A 88 22.27 -17.55 9.13
N GLY A 89 21.27 -17.29 8.30
CA GLY A 89 20.84 -18.17 7.21
C GLY A 89 19.79 -17.50 6.33
N ASP A 90 19.39 -18.18 5.28
CA ASP A 90 18.32 -17.71 4.39
C ASP A 90 17.03 -17.54 5.18
N ARG A 91 16.45 -16.33 5.14
CA ARG A 91 15.22 -15.94 5.86
C ARG A 91 15.36 -16.00 7.39
N ILE A 92 16.57 -16.00 7.93
CA ILE A 92 16.83 -15.98 9.37
C ILE A 92 17.46 -14.65 9.75
N LEU A 93 16.68 -13.84 10.47
CA LEU A 93 17.10 -12.52 10.90
C LEU A 93 17.92 -12.59 12.20
N PRO A 94 18.93 -11.74 12.37
CA PRO A 94 19.66 -11.63 13.62
C PRO A 94 18.74 -11.08 14.73
N LYS A 95 19.03 -11.44 15.98
CA LYS A 95 18.27 -10.90 17.12
C LYS A 95 18.42 -9.37 17.20
N GLY A 96 17.32 -8.68 17.49
CA GLY A 96 17.30 -7.22 17.59
C GLY A 96 17.26 -6.51 16.24
N PHE A 97 16.90 -7.21 15.17
CA PHE A 97 16.72 -6.58 13.85
C PHE A 97 15.78 -5.38 13.90
N TYR A 98 16.05 -4.38 13.06
CA TYR A 98 15.16 -3.25 12.84
C TYR A 98 14.04 -3.65 11.88
N SER A 99 12.79 -3.26 12.20
CA SER A 99 11.63 -3.44 11.31
C SER A 99 11.19 -2.10 10.75
N THR A 100 11.04 -2.02 9.43
CA THR A 100 10.69 -0.79 8.74
C THR A 100 9.23 -0.40 8.92
N THR A 101 8.98 0.91 8.90
CA THR A 101 7.68 1.49 8.56
C THR A 101 7.64 1.74 7.04
N ASN A 102 6.50 2.18 6.52
CA ASN A 102 6.39 2.58 5.11
C ASN A 102 6.84 4.03 4.84
N HIS A 103 7.40 4.72 5.85
CA HIS A 103 7.89 6.10 5.71
C HIS A 103 9.32 6.16 5.16
N PRO A 104 9.68 7.23 4.43
CA PRO A 104 11.06 7.46 4.01
C PRO A 104 12.01 7.33 5.20
N THR A 105 13.00 6.47 5.06
CA THR A 105 13.94 6.10 6.12
C THR A 105 15.36 6.32 5.64
N TYR A 106 16.24 6.73 6.53
CA TYR A 106 17.66 6.89 6.32
C TYR A 106 18.41 6.09 7.39
N VAL A 107 19.58 5.58 7.04
CA VAL A 107 20.49 4.96 7.99
C VAL A 107 21.85 5.65 7.94
N LYS A 108 22.49 5.80 9.08
CA LYS A 108 23.84 6.34 9.16
C LYS A 108 24.84 5.22 9.03
N TYR A 109 25.64 5.25 7.99
CA TYR A 109 26.65 4.23 7.72
C TYR A 109 27.95 4.89 7.28
N ARG A 110 29.08 4.56 7.93
CA ARG A 110 30.39 5.17 7.72
C ARG A 110 30.37 6.70 7.82
N GLY A 111 29.56 7.22 8.75
CA GLY A 111 29.43 8.67 9.00
C GLY A 111 28.46 9.40 8.05
N GLU A 112 27.97 8.74 7.01
CA GLU A 112 27.05 9.33 6.02
C GLU A 112 25.63 8.82 6.18
N TRP A 113 24.64 9.66 5.82
CA TRP A 113 23.23 9.26 5.79
C TRP A 113 22.87 8.68 4.43
N LEU A 114 22.58 7.37 4.39
CA LEU A 114 22.10 6.68 3.19
C LEU A 114 20.56 6.62 3.21
N PRO A 115 19.88 7.00 2.12
CA PRO A 115 18.44 6.75 1.98
C PRO A 115 18.20 5.25 1.86
N VAL A 116 17.15 4.76 2.53
CA VAL A 116 16.70 3.36 2.38
C VAL A 116 15.85 3.24 1.15
N GLU A 117 16.33 2.47 0.18
CA GLU A 117 15.64 2.22 -1.08
C GLU A 117 14.51 1.21 -0.90
N ASN A 118 13.49 1.30 -1.75
CA ASN A 118 12.37 0.36 -1.83
C ASN A 118 11.59 0.22 -0.51
N ILE A 119 11.39 1.32 0.21
CA ILE A 119 10.75 1.31 1.52
C ILE A 119 9.33 0.74 1.46
N GLU A 120 9.06 -0.25 2.28
CA GLU A 120 7.76 -0.85 2.53
C GLU A 120 7.66 -1.24 4.02
N MET A 121 6.44 -1.51 4.49
CA MET A 121 6.17 -1.84 5.90
C MET A 121 6.63 -3.25 6.26
N ASP A 122 7.04 -3.44 7.51
CA ASP A 122 7.35 -4.75 8.10
C ASP A 122 8.49 -5.50 7.38
N CYS A 123 9.41 -4.77 6.80
CA CYS A 123 10.62 -5.30 6.17
C CYS A 123 11.88 -4.99 7.00
N HIS A 124 13.05 -5.29 6.46
CA HIS A 124 14.34 -5.17 7.12
C HIS A 124 15.27 -4.34 6.26
N ILE A 125 16.25 -3.69 6.88
CA ILE A 125 17.24 -2.91 6.14
C ILE A 125 18.51 -3.73 6.01
N VAL A 126 18.93 -3.97 4.79
CA VAL A 126 20.20 -4.64 4.45
C VAL A 126 21.15 -3.60 3.86
N ILE A 127 22.41 -3.62 4.29
CA ILE A 127 23.47 -2.79 3.73
C ILE A 127 24.24 -3.57 2.68
N ASP A 128 24.23 -3.07 1.45
CA ASP A 128 25.15 -3.49 0.40
C ASP A 128 26.43 -2.66 0.51
N GLU A 129 27.48 -3.26 1.09
CA GLU A 129 28.75 -2.57 1.30
C GLU A 129 29.51 -2.26 0.02
N LYS A 130 29.28 -3.03 -1.07
CA LYS A 130 29.96 -2.84 -2.36
C LYS A 130 29.46 -1.63 -3.08
N GLU A 131 28.13 -1.47 -3.09
CA GLU A 131 27.44 -0.37 -3.76
C GLU A 131 27.19 0.82 -2.81
N ASN A 132 27.52 0.70 -1.50
CA ASN A 132 27.25 1.68 -0.44
C ASN A 132 25.77 2.09 -0.41
N ARG A 133 24.87 1.10 -0.39
CA ARG A 133 23.43 1.29 -0.45
C ARG A 133 22.73 0.65 0.73
N ALA A 134 21.63 1.25 1.18
CA ALA A 134 20.71 0.69 2.16
C ALA A 134 19.41 0.27 1.47
N ILE A 135 19.03 -0.99 1.59
CA ILE A 135 17.90 -1.56 0.84
C ILE A 135 16.88 -2.15 1.80
N CYS A 136 15.63 -1.71 1.69
CA CYS A 136 14.52 -2.34 2.38
C CYS A 136 14.25 -3.71 1.75
N THR A 137 14.39 -4.76 2.54
CA THR A 137 14.41 -6.14 2.06
C THR A 137 13.39 -6.97 2.83
N PRO A 138 12.38 -7.57 2.15
CA PRO A 138 11.44 -8.47 2.79
C PRO A 138 12.14 -9.76 3.23
N ILE A 139 11.64 -10.39 4.29
CA ILE A 139 12.26 -11.61 4.87
C ILE A 139 12.44 -12.72 3.83
N SER A 140 11.56 -12.82 2.83
CA SER A 140 11.67 -13.82 1.75
C SER A 140 12.93 -13.68 0.89
N LYS A 141 13.55 -12.49 0.89
CA LYS A 141 14.74 -12.15 0.10
C LYS A 141 16.04 -12.18 0.92
N ILE A 142 15.95 -12.24 2.24
CA ILE A 142 17.14 -12.32 3.12
C ILE A 142 17.94 -13.59 2.82
N ARG A 143 19.24 -13.45 2.66
CA ARG A 143 20.21 -14.53 2.44
C ARG A 143 21.21 -14.60 3.58
N ALA A 144 21.76 -15.79 3.79
CA ALA A 144 22.85 -15.99 4.73
C ALA A 144 24.00 -15.01 4.47
N GLY A 145 24.43 -14.31 5.50
CA GLY A 145 25.51 -13.33 5.41
C GLY A 145 25.09 -11.90 5.03
N ASP A 146 23.83 -11.64 4.68
CA ASP A 146 23.33 -10.28 4.48
C ASP A 146 23.53 -9.45 5.74
N LEU A 147 24.08 -8.23 5.59
CA LEU A 147 24.32 -7.32 6.70
C LEU A 147 23.02 -6.58 7.07
N VAL A 148 22.36 -7.08 8.10
CA VAL A 148 21.07 -6.56 8.56
C VAL A 148 21.28 -5.51 9.64
N VAL A 149 20.55 -4.38 9.52
CA VAL A 149 20.51 -3.35 10.57
C VAL A 149 19.78 -3.89 11.80
N VAL A 150 20.47 -3.79 12.96
CA VAL A 150 19.89 -4.13 14.26
C VAL A 150 19.81 -2.89 15.14
N SER A 151 18.85 -2.85 16.03
CA SER A 151 18.50 -1.69 16.88
C SER A 151 18.02 -0.46 16.10
N GLU A 152 17.54 0.53 16.84
CA GLU A 152 17.08 1.82 16.32
C GLU A 152 18.22 2.84 16.14
N THR A 153 19.43 2.51 16.62
CA THR A 153 20.60 3.39 16.58
C THR A 153 21.02 3.62 15.13
N GLY A 154 21.22 4.87 14.76
CA GLY A 154 21.63 5.23 13.40
C GLY A 154 20.50 5.18 12.36
N VAL A 155 19.26 4.94 12.78
CA VAL A 155 18.08 4.95 11.89
C VAL A 155 17.32 6.26 12.07
N ARG A 156 16.88 6.86 10.95
CA ARG A 156 16.11 8.10 10.90
C ARG A 156 14.91 7.93 9.99
N VAL A 157 13.71 7.99 10.55
CA VAL A 157 12.44 7.94 9.81
C VAL A 157 11.93 9.37 9.58
N ILE A 158 11.51 9.68 8.36
CA ILE A 158 10.90 10.96 7.99
C ILE A 158 9.39 10.75 7.90
N TYR A 159 8.68 11.23 8.89
CA TYR A 159 7.23 11.24 8.85
C TYR A 159 6.74 12.36 7.93
N PRO A 160 5.71 12.13 7.10
CA PRO A 160 5.15 13.18 6.26
C PRO A 160 4.64 14.30 7.17
N GLU A 161 5.19 15.48 6.99
CA GLU A 161 4.67 16.68 7.64
C GLU A 161 3.24 16.89 7.17
N ARG A 162 2.31 17.07 8.12
CA ARG A 162 0.97 17.53 7.79
C ARG A 162 1.07 19.04 7.53
N PRO A 163 1.00 19.50 6.27
CA PRO A 163 0.99 20.93 6.02
C PRO A 163 -0.25 21.52 6.70
N ARG A 164 -0.10 22.61 7.43
CA ARG A 164 -1.21 23.38 8.03
C ARG A 164 -2.14 23.99 6.97
N LYS A 165 -1.81 23.88 5.68
CA LYS A 165 -2.71 24.22 4.57
C LYS A 165 -3.46 22.97 4.16
N SER A 166 -4.80 23.05 4.16
CA SER A 166 -5.69 21.99 3.74
C SER A 166 -5.23 21.39 2.40
N SER A 167 -4.65 20.21 2.42
CA SER A 167 -4.50 19.42 1.22
C SER A 167 -5.87 18.87 0.83
N THR A 168 -6.06 18.55 -0.44
CA THR A 168 -7.32 17.97 -0.94
C THR A 168 -7.71 16.68 -0.18
N PHE A 169 -6.73 16.05 0.51
CA PHE A 169 -6.89 14.85 1.31
C PHE A 169 -7.06 15.09 2.82
N GLU A 170 -6.83 16.30 3.33
CA GLU A 170 -6.79 16.61 4.77
C GLU A 170 -8.15 16.51 5.49
N PHE A 171 -9.25 16.78 4.76
CA PHE A 171 -10.61 16.64 5.33
C PHE A 171 -11.05 15.18 5.51
N MET A 172 -10.21 14.22 5.11
CA MET A 172 -10.48 12.78 5.11
C MET A 172 -9.83 12.03 6.28
N HIS A 173 -9.08 12.72 7.12
CA HIS A 173 -8.64 12.20 8.39
C HIS A 173 -9.83 12.12 9.36
N GLY A 174 -10.41 10.98 9.44
CA GLY A 174 -11.44 10.66 10.39
C GLY A 174 -12.76 10.26 9.74
N THR A 175 -13.10 9.03 9.97
CA THR A 175 -14.38 8.38 9.77
C THR A 175 -14.75 8.05 8.32
N VAL A 176 -14.71 6.77 8.06
CA VAL A 176 -15.55 6.09 7.08
C VAL A 176 -16.99 6.56 7.35
N SER A 177 -17.53 7.45 6.54
CA SER A 177 -18.89 7.96 6.71
C SER A 177 -19.73 7.54 5.52
N SER A 178 -20.72 6.71 5.77
CA SER A 178 -21.79 6.40 4.82
C SER A 178 -22.74 7.58 4.57
N GLU A 179 -22.65 8.63 5.37
CA GLU A 179 -23.55 9.80 5.33
C GLU A 179 -23.03 10.94 4.44
N ARG A 180 -21.77 10.88 3.98
CA ARG A 180 -21.22 11.91 3.08
C ARG A 180 -21.66 11.66 1.65
N PRO A 181 -21.95 12.74 0.85
CA PRO A 181 -22.33 12.58 -0.54
C PRO A 181 -21.23 11.88 -1.34
N SER A 182 -21.44 10.61 -1.69
CA SER A 182 -20.48 9.78 -2.45
C SER A 182 -20.01 10.48 -3.72
N LYS A 183 -20.91 11.16 -4.43
CA LYS A 183 -20.59 11.93 -5.65
C LYS A 183 -19.53 13.02 -5.43
N ALA A 184 -19.57 13.73 -4.29
CA ALA A 184 -18.59 14.78 -4.00
C ALA A 184 -17.19 14.20 -3.72
N ILE A 185 -17.10 13.02 -3.09
CA ILE A 185 -15.86 12.32 -2.84
C ILE A 185 -15.30 11.79 -4.16
N ILE A 186 -16.15 11.17 -4.99
CA ILE A 186 -15.76 10.63 -6.30
C ILE A 186 -15.24 11.77 -7.21
N ALA A 187 -15.92 12.91 -7.26
CA ALA A 187 -15.45 14.06 -8.03
C ALA A 187 -14.09 14.62 -7.55
N LYS A 188 -13.77 14.47 -6.26
CA LYS A 188 -12.45 14.84 -5.74
C LYS A 188 -11.37 13.82 -6.12
N ILE A 189 -11.69 12.54 -6.06
CA ILE A 189 -10.80 11.46 -6.50
C ILE A 189 -10.50 11.64 -8.00
N ALA A 190 -11.53 11.89 -8.83
CA ALA A 190 -11.37 12.15 -10.27
C ALA A 190 -10.41 13.33 -10.53
N ARG A 191 -10.63 14.47 -9.87
CA ARG A 191 -9.73 15.63 -9.99
C ARG A 191 -8.30 15.33 -9.60
N GLU A 192 -8.09 14.50 -8.57
CA GLU A 192 -6.74 14.09 -8.16
C GLU A 192 -6.10 13.17 -9.19
N ILE A 193 -6.86 12.23 -9.76
CA ILE A 193 -6.41 11.37 -10.87
C ILE A 193 -5.98 12.23 -12.07
N LEU A 194 -6.83 13.15 -12.52
CA LEU A 194 -6.53 14.05 -13.63
C LEU A 194 -5.28 14.91 -13.38
N LYS A 195 -5.13 15.41 -12.15
CA LYS A 195 -3.93 16.15 -11.74
C LYS A 195 -2.68 15.29 -11.82
N LEU A 196 -2.71 14.10 -11.23
CA LEU A 196 -1.56 13.17 -11.23
C LEU A 196 -1.19 12.75 -12.66
N LYS A 197 -2.17 12.44 -13.49
CA LYS A 197 -1.91 12.08 -14.91
C LYS A 197 -1.27 13.24 -15.67
N LYS A 198 -1.72 14.48 -15.44
CA LYS A 198 -1.11 15.68 -16.03
C LYS A 198 0.33 15.89 -15.58
N GLU A 199 0.68 15.48 -14.35
CA GLU A 199 2.02 15.55 -13.77
C GLU A 199 2.90 14.34 -14.15
N GLY A 200 2.40 13.41 -14.97
CA GLY A 200 3.11 12.18 -15.36
C GLY A 200 3.08 11.08 -14.29
N GLY A 201 2.19 11.20 -13.29
CA GLY A 201 2.03 10.21 -12.22
C GLY A 201 1.41 8.91 -12.72
N LYS A 202 1.81 7.79 -12.11
CA LYS A 202 1.30 6.44 -12.41
C LYS A 202 0.26 6.02 -11.39
N ILE A 203 -0.80 5.36 -11.87
CA ILE A 203 -1.93 4.91 -11.07
C ILE A 203 -2.13 3.40 -11.23
N ALA A 204 -2.15 2.69 -10.12
CA ALA A 204 -2.54 1.27 -10.09
C ALA A 204 -3.98 1.09 -9.65
N LEU A 205 -4.64 0.05 -10.16
CA LEU A 205 -5.91 -0.42 -9.64
C LEU A 205 -5.75 -1.82 -9.07
N VAL A 206 -6.24 -2.04 -7.85
CA VAL A 206 -6.38 -3.36 -7.23
C VAL A 206 -7.84 -3.76 -7.30
N GLY A 207 -8.16 -4.75 -8.13
CA GLY A 207 -9.54 -5.08 -8.46
C GLY A 207 -9.97 -6.47 -7.97
N GLY A 208 -11.18 -6.55 -7.42
CA GLY A 208 -11.85 -7.80 -7.10
C GLY A 208 -12.94 -8.18 -8.12
N PRO A 209 -13.44 -9.42 -8.09
CA PRO A 209 -14.46 -9.90 -9.03
C PRO A 209 -15.80 -9.16 -8.91
N ALA A 210 -16.04 -8.46 -7.79
CA ALA A 210 -17.20 -7.60 -7.62
C ALA A 210 -17.33 -6.56 -8.74
N ILE A 211 -16.21 -6.09 -9.32
CA ILE A 211 -16.22 -5.14 -10.44
C ILE A 211 -17.01 -5.72 -11.63
N VAL A 212 -16.83 -7.01 -11.93
CA VAL A 212 -17.54 -7.66 -13.03
C VAL A 212 -18.98 -7.99 -12.63
N HIS A 213 -19.17 -8.54 -11.42
CA HIS A 213 -20.50 -8.96 -10.95
C HIS A 213 -21.50 -7.82 -10.80
N THR A 214 -21.02 -6.61 -10.51
CA THR A 214 -21.86 -5.42 -10.36
C THR A 214 -22.01 -4.61 -11.65
N GLY A 215 -21.44 -5.09 -12.79
CA GLY A 215 -21.54 -4.43 -14.09
C GLY A 215 -20.59 -3.25 -14.29
N ALA A 216 -19.56 -3.11 -13.46
CA ALA A 216 -18.59 -2.03 -13.57
C ALA A 216 -17.40 -2.33 -14.51
N ALA A 217 -17.39 -3.50 -15.16
CA ALA A 217 -16.29 -3.92 -16.03
C ALA A 217 -16.04 -2.94 -17.18
N ASP A 218 -17.10 -2.43 -17.82
CA ASP A 218 -16.99 -1.50 -18.96
C ASP A 218 -16.36 -0.16 -18.53
N ALA A 219 -16.72 0.34 -17.34
CA ALA A 219 -16.12 1.56 -16.80
C ALA A 219 -14.62 1.39 -16.55
N LEU A 220 -14.21 0.27 -15.94
CA LEU A 220 -12.79 -0.01 -15.72
C LEU A 220 -12.04 -0.20 -17.05
N ALA A 221 -12.63 -0.94 -18.02
CA ALA A 221 -12.08 -1.11 -19.34
C ALA A 221 -11.87 0.23 -20.06
N THR A 222 -12.82 1.15 -19.96
CA THR A 222 -12.72 2.52 -20.49
C THR A 222 -11.58 3.28 -19.80
N MET A 223 -11.49 3.24 -18.47
CA MET A 223 -10.40 3.91 -17.74
C MET A 223 -9.00 3.36 -18.12
N ILE A 224 -8.89 2.08 -18.42
CA ILE A 224 -7.65 1.46 -18.92
C ILE A 224 -7.35 1.97 -20.33
N ARG A 225 -8.31 1.91 -21.25
CA ARG A 225 -8.18 2.35 -22.63
C ARG A 225 -7.79 3.83 -22.74
N ASP A 226 -8.36 4.66 -21.89
CA ASP A 226 -8.12 6.11 -21.88
C ASP A 226 -6.86 6.51 -21.09
N GLY A 227 -6.09 5.50 -20.60
CA GLY A 227 -4.79 5.70 -19.99
C GLY A 227 -4.82 6.23 -18.55
N TYR A 228 -5.95 6.10 -17.84
CA TYR A 228 -6.03 6.49 -16.42
C TYR A 228 -5.42 5.44 -15.49
N ILE A 229 -5.36 4.18 -15.92
CA ILE A 229 -4.78 3.07 -15.14
C ILE A 229 -3.51 2.58 -15.84
N ASP A 230 -2.40 2.57 -15.11
CA ASP A 230 -1.08 2.17 -15.62
C ASP A 230 -0.70 0.74 -15.25
N VAL A 231 -1.35 0.14 -14.25
CA VAL A 231 -1.15 -1.27 -13.87
C VAL A 231 -2.40 -1.82 -13.16
N LEU A 232 -2.71 -3.08 -13.41
CA LEU A 232 -3.81 -3.81 -12.76
C LEU A 232 -3.26 -4.90 -11.85
N PHE A 233 -3.65 -4.89 -10.57
CA PHE A 233 -3.43 -5.99 -9.63
C PHE A 233 -4.76 -6.67 -9.33
N ALA A 234 -4.83 -7.97 -9.56
CA ALA A 234 -6.07 -8.73 -9.36
C ALA A 234 -5.77 -10.18 -9.00
N GLY A 235 -6.84 -10.95 -8.77
CA GLY A 235 -6.77 -12.40 -8.65
C GLY A 235 -7.33 -13.10 -9.89
N ASN A 236 -7.21 -14.42 -9.94
CA ASN A 236 -7.79 -15.26 -10.96
C ASN A 236 -9.29 -14.97 -11.20
N ALA A 237 -10.05 -14.74 -10.15
CA ALA A 237 -11.51 -14.57 -10.23
C ALA A 237 -11.92 -13.33 -11.04
N LEU A 238 -11.25 -12.18 -10.89
CA LEU A 238 -11.57 -10.99 -11.69
C LEU A 238 -11.36 -11.30 -13.17
N ALA A 239 -10.19 -11.80 -13.55
CA ALA A 239 -9.83 -12.07 -14.93
C ALA A 239 -10.73 -13.16 -15.53
N THR A 240 -11.02 -14.23 -14.79
CA THR A 240 -11.90 -15.30 -15.25
C THR A 240 -13.31 -14.80 -15.54
N HIS A 241 -13.90 -14.00 -14.64
CA HIS A 241 -15.27 -13.49 -14.82
C HIS A 241 -15.35 -12.38 -15.86
N ASP A 242 -14.31 -11.58 -16.04
CA ASP A 242 -14.22 -10.64 -17.15
C ASP A 242 -14.22 -11.36 -18.51
N ILE A 243 -13.41 -12.41 -18.64
CA ILE A 243 -13.36 -13.27 -19.84
C ILE A 243 -14.68 -14.03 -20.03
N GLU A 244 -15.27 -14.59 -18.97
CA GLU A 244 -16.59 -15.21 -18.99
C GLU A 244 -17.63 -14.24 -19.54
N SER A 245 -17.60 -13.00 -19.06
CA SER A 245 -18.50 -11.94 -19.49
C SER A 245 -18.38 -11.65 -20.99
N ASN A 246 -17.16 -11.54 -21.48
CA ASN A 246 -16.90 -11.28 -22.89
C ASN A 246 -17.32 -12.45 -23.80
N LEU A 247 -17.02 -13.69 -23.40
CA LEU A 247 -17.31 -14.87 -24.23
C LEU A 247 -18.79 -15.32 -24.21
N TYR A 248 -19.47 -15.16 -23.08
CA TYR A 248 -20.78 -15.76 -22.85
C TYR A 248 -21.85 -14.78 -22.36
N GLY A 249 -21.52 -13.52 -22.11
CA GLY A 249 -22.44 -12.50 -21.56
C GLY A 249 -22.88 -12.78 -20.13
N THR A 250 -22.16 -13.67 -19.40
CA THR A 250 -22.51 -14.09 -18.04
C THR A 250 -21.40 -13.78 -17.05
N SER A 251 -21.79 -13.63 -15.79
CA SER A 251 -20.87 -13.64 -14.65
C SER A 251 -21.47 -14.49 -13.55
N LEU A 252 -20.69 -15.42 -12.98
CA LEU A 252 -21.21 -16.47 -12.09
C LEU A 252 -22.40 -17.25 -12.67
N GLY A 253 -22.48 -17.41 -13.99
CA GLY A 253 -23.57 -18.10 -14.68
C GLY A 253 -24.89 -17.31 -14.77
N MET A 254 -24.88 -16.04 -14.38
CA MET A 254 -26.01 -15.11 -14.52
C MET A 254 -25.75 -14.16 -15.69
N ASP A 255 -26.77 -13.88 -16.48
CA ASP A 255 -26.71 -12.85 -17.52
C ASP A 255 -26.49 -11.47 -16.87
N ILE A 256 -25.45 -10.77 -17.30
CA ILE A 256 -25.02 -9.51 -16.66
C ILE A 256 -26.05 -8.40 -16.85
N ARG A 257 -26.82 -8.40 -17.95
CA ARG A 257 -27.79 -7.33 -18.25
C ARG A 257 -29.12 -7.56 -17.56
N THR A 258 -29.56 -8.81 -17.46
CA THR A 258 -30.88 -9.13 -16.91
C THR A 258 -30.86 -9.64 -15.47
N GLY A 259 -29.70 -10.05 -14.97
CA GLY A 259 -29.56 -10.67 -13.64
C GLY A 259 -30.24 -12.03 -13.52
N THR A 260 -30.61 -12.66 -14.65
CA THR A 260 -31.29 -13.97 -14.65
C THR A 260 -30.32 -15.13 -14.81
N LEU A 261 -30.62 -16.27 -14.19
CA LEU A 261 -29.83 -17.48 -14.35
C LEU A 261 -29.91 -18.00 -15.79
N VAL A 262 -28.74 -18.25 -16.38
CA VAL A 262 -28.64 -18.86 -17.71
C VAL A 262 -28.52 -20.38 -17.60
N THR A 263 -29.28 -21.12 -18.42
CA THR A 263 -29.21 -22.59 -18.44
C THR A 263 -27.78 -23.05 -18.75
N GLY A 264 -27.17 -23.80 -17.83
CA GLY A 264 -25.77 -24.25 -17.94
C GLY A 264 -24.74 -23.19 -17.62
N GLY A 265 -25.14 -21.98 -17.18
CA GLY A 265 -24.29 -20.86 -16.87
C GLY A 265 -23.21 -21.17 -15.83
N HIS A 266 -23.48 -22.05 -14.88
CA HIS A 266 -22.49 -22.49 -13.87
C HIS A 266 -21.19 -23.09 -14.45
N LYS A 267 -21.19 -23.44 -15.75
CA LYS A 267 -20.00 -23.97 -16.47
C LYS A 267 -19.21 -22.88 -17.21
N HIS A 268 -19.76 -21.68 -17.36
CA HIS A 268 -19.19 -20.65 -18.25
C HIS A 268 -17.82 -20.19 -17.81
N HIS A 269 -17.59 -19.99 -16.52
CA HIS A 269 -16.26 -19.63 -16.01
C HIS A 269 -15.22 -20.73 -16.26
N ILE A 270 -15.58 -22.02 -16.11
CA ILE A 270 -14.70 -23.17 -16.42
C ILE A 270 -14.40 -23.22 -17.91
N ARG A 271 -15.42 -22.96 -18.77
CA ARG A 271 -15.23 -22.89 -20.23
C ARG A 271 -14.32 -21.74 -20.62
N ALA A 272 -14.49 -20.56 -19.99
CA ALA A 272 -13.63 -19.42 -20.21
C ALA A 272 -12.15 -19.76 -19.88
N ILE A 273 -11.89 -20.35 -18.72
CA ILE A 273 -10.56 -20.85 -18.35
C ILE A 273 -10.02 -21.81 -19.41
N SER A 274 -10.84 -22.80 -19.86
CA SER A 274 -10.42 -23.79 -20.84
C SER A 274 -10.07 -23.17 -22.19
N GLU A 275 -10.78 -22.14 -22.64
CA GLU A 275 -10.45 -21.43 -23.89
C GLU A 275 -9.11 -20.70 -23.78
N ILE A 276 -8.84 -20.06 -22.64
CA ILE A 276 -7.54 -19.39 -22.42
C ILE A 276 -6.40 -20.40 -22.28
N MET A 277 -6.65 -21.53 -21.60
CA MET A 277 -5.67 -22.62 -21.52
C MET A 277 -5.29 -23.16 -22.92
N ARG A 278 -6.27 -23.30 -23.85
CA ARG A 278 -6.00 -23.66 -25.25
C ARG A 278 -5.22 -22.58 -26.00
N ALA A 279 -5.46 -21.31 -25.70
CA ALA A 279 -4.72 -20.20 -26.29
C ALA A 279 -3.28 -20.09 -25.73
N GLY A 280 -3.05 -20.60 -24.51
CA GLY A 280 -1.78 -20.59 -23.79
C GLY A 280 -1.54 -19.33 -22.94
N SER A 281 -2.25 -18.23 -23.21
CA SER A 281 -2.25 -17.00 -22.39
C SER A 281 -3.41 -16.09 -22.75
N ILE A 282 -3.72 -15.15 -21.90
CA ILE A 282 -4.69 -14.07 -22.15
C ILE A 282 -4.25 -13.25 -23.38
N LYS A 283 -2.96 -12.90 -23.46
CA LYS A 283 -2.42 -12.18 -24.60
C LYS A 283 -2.66 -12.93 -25.93
N ASN A 284 -2.35 -14.20 -25.99
CA ASN A 284 -2.57 -15.00 -27.19
C ASN A 284 -4.07 -15.09 -27.55
N ALA A 285 -4.96 -15.16 -26.54
CA ALA A 285 -6.40 -15.18 -26.78
C ALA A 285 -6.91 -13.86 -27.39
N VAL A 286 -6.38 -12.72 -26.96
CA VAL A 286 -6.66 -11.40 -27.54
C VAL A 286 -6.10 -11.31 -28.96
N ASP A 287 -4.84 -11.70 -29.18
CA ASP A 287 -4.18 -11.64 -30.49
C ASP A 287 -4.88 -12.53 -31.54
N ARG A 288 -5.47 -13.64 -31.10
CA ARG A 288 -6.27 -14.55 -31.97
C ARG A 288 -7.74 -14.13 -32.13
N GLY A 289 -8.16 -13.04 -31.48
CA GLY A 289 -9.55 -12.57 -31.53
C GLY A 289 -10.55 -13.46 -30.77
N ILE A 290 -10.08 -14.29 -29.84
CA ILE A 290 -10.95 -15.10 -28.94
C ILE A 290 -11.61 -14.17 -27.92
N ILE A 291 -10.85 -13.24 -27.35
CA ILE A 291 -11.32 -12.16 -26.48
C ILE A 291 -11.32 -10.87 -27.30
N THR A 292 -12.44 -10.16 -27.33
CA THR A 292 -12.63 -8.95 -28.15
C THR A 292 -13.06 -7.72 -27.36
N GLY A 293 -13.14 -7.82 -26.04
CA GLY A 293 -13.50 -6.72 -25.14
C GLY A 293 -13.28 -7.11 -23.68
N GLY A 294 -13.57 -6.18 -22.77
CA GLY A 294 -13.44 -6.35 -21.35
C GLY A 294 -12.13 -5.83 -20.79
N ILE A 295 -11.96 -5.96 -19.48
CA ILE A 295 -10.80 -5.44 -18.71
C ILE A 295 -9.48 -6.04 -19.23
N MET A 296 -9.44 -7.36 -19.34
CA MET A 296 -8.21 -8.06 -19.75
C MET A 296 -7.83 -7.77 -21.19
N TYR A 297 -8.84 -7.60 -22.07
CA TYR A 297 -8.63 -7.16 -23.44
C TYR A 297 -7.97 -5.79 -23.51
N GLU A 298 -8.52 -4.81 -22.76
CA GLU A 298 -7.96 -3.44 -22.76
C GLU A 298 -6.56 -3.39 -22.13
N CYS A 299 -6.28 -4.20 -21.11
CA CYS A 299 -4.93 -4.34 -20.58
C CYS A 299 -3.93 -4.78 -21.68
N VAL A 300 -4.28 -5.81 -22.46
CA VAL A 300 -3.40 -6.32 -23.54
C VAL A 300 -3.27 -5.32 -24.66
N LYS A 301 -4.38 -4.70 -25.10
CA LYS A 301 -4.39 -3.78 -26.24
C LYS A 301 -3.64 -2.47 -25.99
N ASN A 302 -3.68 -1.99 -24.75
CA ASN A 302 -3.03 -0.74 -24.37
C ASN A 302 -1.70 -0.98 -23.63
N GLU A 303 -1.18 -2.21 -23.68
CA GLU A 303 0.10 -2.59 -23.05
C GLU A 303 0.16 -2.25 -21.54
N VAL A 304 -1.01 -2.26 -20.87
CA VAL A 304 -1.10 -2.06 -19.43
C VAL A 304 -0.74 -3.36 -18.72
N PRO A 305 0.36 -3.41 -17.95
CA PRO A 305 0.75 -4.60 -17.22
C PRO A 305 -0.29 -4.99 -16.19
N PHE A 306 -0.44 -6.30 -16.00
CA PHE A 306 -1.28 -6.85 -14.95
C PHE A 306 -0.58 -7.96 -14.18
N VAL A 307 -0.90 -8.09 -12.91
CA VAL A 307 -0.44 -9.19 -12.05
C VAL A 307 -1.68 -9.89 -11.51
N LEU A 308 -1.84 -11.16 -11.87
CA LEU A 308 -2.90 -12.03 -11.39
C LEU A 308 -2.34 -12.97 -10.33
N ALA A 309 -2.72 -12.76 -9.06
CA ALA A 309 -2.29 -13.61 -7.97
C ALA A 309 -3.28 -14.75 -7.73
N GLY A 310 -2.77 -15.96 -7.60
CA GLY A 310 -3.55 -17.14 -7.25
C GLY A 310 -4.03 -17.14 -5.79
N SER A 311 -5.01 -17.96 -5.50
CA SER A 311 -5.51 -18.17 -4.15
C SER A 311 -5.80 -19.65 -3.89
N ILE A 312 -5.97 -20.01 -2.62
CA ILE A 312 -6.33 -21.39 -2.22
C ILE A 312 -7.72 -21.83 -2.73
N ARG A 313 -8.50 -20.94 -3.34
CA ARG A 313 -9.79 -21.25 -3.96
C ARG A 313 -9.65 -21.69 -5.41
N ASP A 314 -8.48 -21.47 -6.02
CA ASP A 314 -8.25 -21.73 -7.44
C ASP A 314 -7.71 -23.16 -7.62
N ASP A 315 -8.50 -24.04 -8.21
CA ASP A 315 -8.14 -25.45 -8.51
C ASP A 315 -7.77 -25.69 -9.97
N GLY A 316 -7.68 -24.63 -10.76
CA GLY A 316 -7.33 -24.64 -12.18
C GLY A 316 -7.35 -23.20 -12.71
N PRO A 317 -6.43 -22.34 -12.26
CA PRO A 317 -6.45 -20.92 -12.65
C PRO A 317 -6.04 -20.72 -14.11
N LEU A 318 -6.29 -19.51 -14.62
CA LEU A 318 -5.79 -19.07 -15.93
C LEU A 318 -4.26 -19.24 -16.01
N PRO A 319 -3.69 -19.47 -17.21
CA PRO A 319 -2.24 -19.70 -17.37
C PRO A 319 -1.39 -18.50 -16.97
N ASP A 320 -1.95 -17.28 -17.00
CA ASP A 320 -1.27 -16.05 -16.63
C ASP A 320 -1.25 -15.80 -15.10
N VAL A 321 -1.88 -16.67 -14.30
CA VAL A 321 -1.95 -16.55 -12.84
C VAL A 321 -0.69 -17.06 -12.18
N ILE A 322 -0.09 -16.26 -11.33
CA ILE A 322 1.04 -16.64 -10.50
C ILE A 322 0.51 -17.36 -9.26
N THR A 323 0.76 -18.66 -9.14
CA THR A 323 0.23 -19.50 -8.07
C THR A 323 1.10 -19.50 -6.80
N ASP A 324 2.39 -19.22 -6.90
CA ASP A 324 3.24 -18.97 -5.74
C ASP A 324 2.96 -17.57 -5.19
N VAL A 325 2.49 -17.49 -3.96
CA VAL A 325 2.06 -16.23 -3.33
C VAL A 325 3.23 -15.26 -3.08
N VAL A 326 4.44 -15.78 -2.84
CA VAL A 326 5.65 -14.97 -2.65
C VAL A 326 6.09 -14.38 -3.99
N GLU A 327 6.06 -15.19 -5.06
CA GLU A 327 6.35 -14.74 -6.41
C GLU A 327 5.33 -13.71 -6.90
N ALA A 328 4.04 -13.92 -6.62
CA ALA A 328 2.99 -12.97 -6.96
C ALA A 328 3.20 -11.62 -6.26
N GLN A 329 3.56 -11.64 -4.97
CA GLN A 329 3.87 -10.43 -4.22
C GLN A 329 5.11 -9.70 -4.78
N ASP A 330 6.14 -10.45 -5.16
CA ASP A 330 7.33 -9.88 -5.83
C ASP A 330 7.00 -9.27 -7.19
N ALA A 331 6.09 -9.89 -7.94
CA ALA A 331 5.60 -9.33 -9.19
C ALA A 331 4.86 -7.99 -8.97
N MET A 332 4.03 -7.89 -7.92
CA MET A 332 3.39 -6.63 -7.55
C MET A 332 4.42 -5.57 -7.15
N ARG A 333 5.42 -5.90 -6.32
CA ARG A 333 6.49 -4.98 -5.90
C ARG A 333 7.21 -4.32 -7.08
N ARG A 334 7.50 -5.08 -8.14
CA ARG A 334 8.15 -4.54 -9.35
C ARG A 334 7.38 -3.40 -10.00
N HIS A 335 6.06 -3.36 -9.85
CA HIS A 335 5.21 -2.31 -10.42
C HIS A 335 4.83 -1.21 -9.42
N ILE A 336 5.11 -1.39 -8.12
CA ILE A 336 4.80 -0.38 -7.10
C ILE A 336 5.74 0.82 -7.17
N HIS A 337 6.99 0.59 -7.60
CA HIS A 337 7.95 1.68 -7.74
C HIS A 337 7.48 2.75 -8.73
N GLY A 338 7.46 4.00 -8.25
CA GLY A 338 7.02 5.14 -9.06
C GLY A 338 5.51 5.33 -9.16
N LEU A 339 4.70 4.56 -8.42
CA LEU A 339 3.27 4.83 -8.30
C LEU A 339 3.01 6.11 -7.52
N SER A 340 2.05 6.89 -7.98
CA SER A 340 1.55 8.08 -7.31
C SER A 340 0.24 7.83 -6.57
N MET A 341 -0.57 6.89 -7.07
CA MET A 341 -1.85 6.52 -6.47
C MET A 341 -2.17 5.05 -6.69
N VAL A 342 -2.89 4.46 -5.73
CA VAL A 342 -3.50 3.13 -5.85
C VAL A 342 -4.99 3.22 -5.52
N VAL A 343 -5.82 2.69 -6.39
CA VAL A 343 -7.27 2.58 -6.20
C VAL A 343 -7.62 1.11 -5.95
N MET A 344 -8.17 0.78 -4.79
CA MET A 344 -8.50 -0.57 -4.35
C MET A 344 -10.01 -0.74 -4.35
N VAL A 345 -10.55 -1.68 -5.11
CA VAL A 345 -12.00 -1.82 -5.34
C VAL A 345 -12.45 -3.28 -5.18
N GLY A 346 -13.31 -3.52 -4.18
CA GLY A 346 -14.03 -4.79 -4.02
C GLY A 346 -13.16 -6.02 -3.76
N THR A 347 -12.00 -5.84 -3.14
CA THR A 347 -11.12 -6.95 -2.70
C THR A 347 -10.35 -6.57 -1.44
N LEU A 348 -10.51 -7.34 -0.38
CA LEU A 348 -9.82 -7.07 0.89
C LEU A 348 -8.40 -7.65 0.89
N LEU A 349 -8.24 -8.93 0.51
CA LEU A 349 -6.96 -9.62 0.65
C LEU A 349 -5.87 -9.04 -0.25
N HIS A 350 -6.16 -8.85 -1.55
CA HIS A 350 -5.20 -8.24 -2.48
C HIS A 350 -4.89 -6.78 -2.11
N SER A 351 -5.89 -6.04 -1.62
CA SER A 351 -5.70 -4.66 -1.16
C SER A 351 -4.79 -4.58 0.06
N ILE A 352 -4.92 -5.51 1.02
CA ILE A 352 -4.00 -5.60 2.16
C ILE A 352 -2.58 -5.95 1.68
N ALA A 353 -2.45 -6.94 0.79
CA ALA A 353 -1.15 -7.38 0.28
C ALA A 353 -0.41 -6.25 -0.45
N VAL A 354 -1.10 -5.54 -1.35
CA VAL A 354 -0.54 -4.37 -2.03
C VAL A 354 -0.27 -3.23 -1.06
N GLY A 355 -1.22 -2.93 -0.16
CA GLY A 355 -1.10 -1.86 0.82
C GLY A 355 0.12 -1.97 1.73
N ASN A 356 0.48 -3.20 2.13
CA ASN A 356 1.69 -3.46 2.93
C ASN A 356 2.99 -3.16 2.16
N CYS A 357 2.96 -3.24 0.84
CA CYS A 357 4.12 -2.95 -0.01
C CYS A 357 4.21 -1.45 -0.41
N LEU A 358 3.20 -0.62 -0.09
CA LEU A 358 3.17 0.77 -0.50
C LEU A 358 4.00 1.67 0.41
N PRO A 359 4.89 2.51 -0.17
CA PRO A 359 5.48 3.63 0.55
C PRO A 359 4.41 4.66 0.98
N SER A 360 4.63 5.34 2.10
CA SER A 360 3.66 6.27 2.69
C SER A 360 3.29 7.49 1.82
N TYR A 361 4.10 7.81 0.83
CA TYR A 361 3.82 8.92 -0.10
C TYR A 361 2.81 8.55 -1.19
N VAL A 362 2.51 7.26 -1.42
CA VAL A 362 1.55 6.81 -2.42
C VAL A 362 0.14 7.06 -1.89
N LYS A 363 -0.68 7.79 -2.64
CA LYS A 363 -2.08 8.04 -2.30
C LYS A 363 -2.89 6.77 -2.48
N THR A 364 -3.75 6.46 -1.52
CA THR A 364 -4.53 5.22 -1.54
C THR A 364 -6.02 5.52 -1.44
N VAL A 365 -6.82 4.96 -2.33
CA VAL A 365 -8.29 5.02 -2.30
C VAL A 365 -8.81 3.60 -2.08
N CYS A 366 -9.57 3.39 -1.00
CA CYS A 366 -10.12 2.08 -0.62
C CYS A 366 -11.64 2.12 -0.77
N VAL A 367 -12.19 1.28 -1.66
CA VAL A 367 -13.61 1.22 -1.97
C VAL A 367 -14.13 -0.19 -1.71
N ASP A 368 -15.06 -0.32 -0.80
CA ASP A 368 -15.73 -1.58 -0.51
C ASP A 368 -17.16 -1.30 -0.01
N ILE A 369 -18.09 -2.20 -0.27
CA ILE A 369 -19.46 -2.11 0.23
C ILE A 369 -19.51 -2.35 1.75
N ASN A 370 -18.54 -3.09 2.30
CA ASN A 370 -18.44 -3.39 3.71
C ASN A 370 -17.60 -2.32 4.44
N PRO A 371 -18.19 -1.52 5.34
CA PRO A 371 -17.46 -0.50 6.11
C PRO A 371 -16.29 -1.06 6.92
N ALA A 372 -16.40 -2.29 7.43
CA ALA A 372 -15.33 -2.92 8.19
C ALA A 372 -14.11 -3.25 7.33
N SER A 373 -14.31 -3.61 6.05
CA SER A 373 -13.21 -3.78 5.09
C SER A 373 -12.51 -2.45 4.84
N VAL A 374 -13.27 -1.38 4.62
CA VAL A 374 -12.72 -0.04 4.40
C VAL A 374 -11.92 0.42 5.62
N THR A 375 -12.47 0.31 6.84
CA THR A 375 -11.75 0.66 8.07
C THR A 375 -10.43 -0.11 8.20
N LYS A 376 -10.47 -1.44 7.97
CA LYS A 376 -9.28 -2.28 8.06
C LYS A 376 -8.20 -1.91 7.05
N LEU A 377 -8.58 -1.48 5.84
CA LEU A 377 -7.66 -1.00 4.83
C LEU A 377 -7.08 0.38 5.19
N MET A 378 -7.90 1.24 5.79
CA MET A 378 -7.46 2.54 6.28
C MET A 378 -6.45 2.43 7.41
N ASP A 379 -6.62 1.49 8.34
CA ASP A 379 -5.71 1.25 9.47
C ASP A 379 -4.33 0.74 9.02
N ARG A 380 -4.27 0.08 7.86
CA ARG A 380 -3.04 -0.47 7.28
C ARG A 380 -2.50 0.35 6.11
N GLY A 381 -3.27 1.31 5.66
CA GLY A 381 -2.93 2.15 4.52
C GLY A 381 -1.84 3.15 4.83
N THR A 382 -1.52 3.91 3.81
CA THR A 382 -0.63 5.05 3.92
C THR A 382 -1.31 6.17 4.71
N THR A 383 -0.55 7.11 5.23
CA THR A 383 -1.08 8.32 5.89
C THR A 383 -2.01 9.15 4.98
N GLN A 384 -2.11 8.81 3.71
CA GLN A 384 -2.93 9.46 2.68
C GLN A 384 -4.02 8.54 2.12
N ALA A 385 -4.59 7.66 2.95
CA ALA A 385 -5.66 6.76 2.52
C ALA A 385 -7.04 7.42 2.61
N ILE A 386 -7.88 7.15 1.60
CA ILE A 386 -9.27 7.57 1.50
C ILE A 386 -10.16 6.34 1.53
N GLY A 387 -11.06 6.25 2.50
CA GLY A 387 -12.07 5.22 2.57
C GLY A 387 -13.40 5.66 1.94
N VAL A 388 -13.95 4.85 1.05
CA VAL A 388 -15.25 5.07 0.41
C VAL A 388 -16.11 3.83 0.61
N VAL A 389 -17.21 3.97 1.35
CA VAL A 389 -18.20 2.89 1.46
C VAL A 389 -19.15 2.98 0.27
N SER A 390 -18.93 2.14 -0.72
CA SER A 390 -19.76 2.06 -1.94
C SER A 390 -19.56 0.70 -2.59
N ASP A 391 -20.54 0.27 -3.40
CA ASP A 391 -20.32 -0.86 -4.29
C ASP A 391 -19.54 -0.44 -5.55
N ALA A 392 -18.88 -1.43 -6.17
CA ALA A 392 -18.06 -1.21 -7.35
C ALA A 392 -18.89 -0.73 -8.55
N GLY A 393 -20.13 -1.23 -8.67
CA GLY A 393 -21.07 -0.89 -9.76
C GLY A 393 -21.56 0.54 -9.71
N THR A 394 -21.50 1.20 -8.56
CA THR A 394 -21.78 2.63 -8.41
C THR A 394 -20.52 3.47 -8.52
N PHE A 395 -19.44 3.04 -7.85
CA PHE A 395 -18.22 3.83 -7.74
C PHE A 395 -17.50 4.02 -9.08
N LEU A 396 -17.21 2.93 -9.80
CA LEU A 396 -16.40 2.99 -11.03
C LEU A 396 -17.08 3.72 -12.18
N PRO A 397 -18.38 3.48 -12.48
CA PRO A 397 -19.07 4.26 -13.51
C PRO A 397 -19.10 5.76 -13.21
N LEU A 398 -19.43 6.14 -11.97
CA LEU A 398 -19.43 7.56 -11.57
C LEU A 398 -18.02 8.18 -11.61
N LEU A 399 -16.98 7.41 -11.29
CA LEU A 399 -15.60 7.87 -11.42
C LEU A 399 -15.23 8.06 -12.89
N CYS A 400 -15.57 7.11 -13.76
CA CYS A 400 -15.33 7.17 -15.19
C CYS A 400 -15.98 8.41 -15.82
N GLU A 401 -17.27 8.65 -15.53
CA GLU A 401 -17.99 9.87 -15.97
C GLU A 401 -17.34 11.20 -15.55
N GLN A 402 -16.62 11.22 -14.44
CA GLN A 402 -15.92 12.41 -13.95
C GLN A 402 -14.50 12.56 -14.51
N LEU A 403 -14.00 11.54 -15.20
CA LEU A 403 -12.69 11.56 -15.86
C LEU A 403 -12.79 11.96 -17.35
N GLU A 404 -14.00 11.81 -17.95
CA GLU A 404 -14.34 12.33 -19.29
C GLU A 404 -14.42 13.87 -19.29
#